data_1955d823beecb7c97680d8203f69918d
#
_entry.id   1955d823beecb7c97680d8203f69918d
#
_cell.length_a   1.000
_cell.length_b   1.000
_cell.length_c   1.000
_cell.angle_alpha   90.00
_cell.angle_beta   90.00
_cell.angle_gamma   90.00
#
_symmetry.space_group_name_H-M   'P 1'
#
loop_
_entity.id
_entity.type
_entity.pdbx_description
1 polymer ?
#
loop_
_entity_poly.entity_id
_entity_poly.type
_entity_poly.pdbx_seq_one_letter_code
_entity_poly.pdbx_strand_id
1 'polypeptide(L)'
;MNKSEFKTFLAAVPKAELHLHLEAVISLAGVKKLYKNKYGKEMTKEEQIDLFSYNDLNGFIQAFLKIQAMYSSVDDFRTVFDELSKYLVKNGITYTEVFFAPTAFLKLGFKYEDMVRVFDEKIEEIKAKKSITVKLLMDVSRTFGCENAMKNYELLKSVPSKNIIGIGLGG
;
A
#
# COMPACT_ATOMS: atom_id res chain seq x y z
N MET A 1 -27.25 17.95 18.41
CA MET A 1 -26.76 17.72 17.03
C MET A 1 -27.60 16.61 16.41
N ASN A 2 -28.26 16.90 15.30
CA ASN A 2 -29.03 15.88 14.59
C ASN A 2 -28.12 15.01 13.67
N LYS A 3 -28.67 13.96 13.05
CA LYS A 3 -27.90 13.01 12.24
C LYS A 3 -27.19 13.67 11.05
N SER A 4 -27.79 14.69 10.45
CA SER A 4 -27.20 15.43 9.30
C SER A 4 -26.04 16.31 9.75
N GLU A 5 -26.22 17.06 10.83
CA GLU A 5 -25.17 17.87 11.45
C GLU A 5 -23.98 17.04 11.88
N PHE A 6 -24.24 15.85 12.47
CA PHE A 6 -23.19 14.92 12.88
C PHE A 6 -22.39 14.39 11.69
N LYS A 7 -23.06 14.01 10.58
CA LYS A 7 -22.37 13.58 9.36
C LYS A 7 -21.50 14.70 8.76
N THR A 8 -22.02 15.92 8.71
CA THR A 8 -21.28 17.10 8.22
C THR A 8 -20.05 17.37 9.08
N PHE A 9 -20.23 17.32 10.42
CA PHE A 9 -19.12 17.45 11.37
C PHE A 9 -18.05 16.38 11.13
N LEU A 10 -18.44 15.09 11.06
CA LEU A 10 -17.49 14.00 10.82
C LEU A 10 -16.76 14.13 9.48
N ALA A 11 -17.42 14.63 8.44
CA ALA A 11 -16.79 14.87 7.15
C ALA A 11 -15.73 15.98 7.22
N ALA A 12 -15.96 17.02 8.04
CA ALA A 12 -15.10 18.18 8.16
C ALA A 12 -13.90 17.97 9.12
N VAL A 13 -14.01 17.03 10.09
CA VAL A 13 -12.92 16.76 11.05
C VAL A 13 -11.75 16.10 10.34
N PRO A 14 -10.52 16.65 10.44
CA PRO A 14 -9.31 15.98 9.97
C PRO A 14 -9.09 14.64 10.69
N LYS A 15 -8.71 13.62 9.96
CA LYS A 15 -8.52 12.26 10.50
C LYS A 15 -7.08 11.81 10.31
N ALA A 16 -6.64 10.92 11.21
CA ALA A 16 -5.42 10.15 11.07
C ALA A 16 -5.76 8.66 10.97
N GLU A 17 -5.02 7.93 10.15
CA GLU A 17 -5.10 6.48 10.03
C GLU A 17 -3.70 5.87 10.20
N LEU A 18 -3.51 5.04 11.23
CA LEU A 18 -2.19 4.58 11.66
C LEU A 18 -1.90 3.12 11.31
N HIS A 19 -2.84 2.40 10.65
CA HIS A 19 -2.65 1.00 10.29
C HIS A 19 -3.30 0.72 8.94
N LEU A 20 -2.55 0.98 7.88
CA LEU A 20 -2.95 0.76 6.51
C LEU A 20 -1.84 0.02 5.78
N HIS A 21 -2.16 -0.99 4.98
CA HIS A 21 -1.18 -1.70 4.16
C HIS A 21 -1.18 -1.13 2.75
N LEU A 22 -0.03 -0.66 2.27
CA LEU A 22 0.13 -0.01 0.96
C LEU A 22 -0.41 -0.90 -0.17
N GLU A 23 -0.09 -2.16 -0.15
CA GLU A 23 -0.46 -3.12 -1.18
C GLU A 23 -1.96 -3.46 -1.19
N ALA A 24 -2.66 -3.18 -0.07
CA ALA A 24 -4.10 -3.40 0.06
C ALA A 24 -4.95 -2.17 -0.28
N VAL A 25 -4.34 -0.97 -0.30
CA VAL A 25 -5.02 0.27 -0.66
C VAL A 25 -5.11 0.42 -2.17
N ILE A 26 -5.76 -0.51 -2.80
CA ILE A 26 -5.93 -0.48 -4.25
C ILE A 26 -7.38 -0.77 -4.61
N SER A 27 -7.97 0.08 -5.44
CA SER A 27 -9.32 -0.15 -5.94
C SER A 27 -9.33 -1.27 -6.98
N LEU A 28 -10.52 -1.81 -7.29
CA LEU A 28 -10.67 -2.76 -8.40
C LEU A 28 -10.12 -2.18 -9.73
N ALA A 29 -10.26 -0.89 -9.96
CA ALA A 29 -9.70 -0.24 -11.16
C ALA A 29 -8.16 -0.28 -11.15
N GLY A 30 -7.55 -0.05 -10.00
CA GLY A 30 -6.10 -0.20 -9.83
C GLY A 30 -5.63 -1.63 -10.02
N VAL A 31 -6.31 -2.61 -9.43
CA VAL A 31 -6.01 -4.04 -9.64
C VAL A 31 -6.07 -4.42 -11.12
N LYS A 32 -7.10 -3.98 -11.84
CA LYS A 32 -7.21 -4.22 -13.29
C LYS A 32 -6.03 -3.64 -14.05
N LYS A 33 -5.55 -2.46 -13.64
CA LYS A 33 -4.39 -1.84 -14.27
C LYS A 33 -3.12 -2.65 -14.03
N LEU A 34 -2.87 -3.10 -12.79
CA LEU A 34 -1.76 -4.00 -12.48
C LEU A 34 -1.86 -5.31 -13.29
N TYR A 35 -3.03 -5.90 -13.32
CA TYR A 35 -3.29 -7.12 -14.08
C TYR A 35 -2.96 -6.94 -15.57
N LYS A 36 -3.45 -5.85 -16.18
CA LYS A 36 -3.17 -5.52 -17.57
C LYS A 36 -1.67 -5.29 -17.83
N ASN A 37 -0.98 -4.58 -16.94
CA ASN A 37 0.47 -4.37 -17.03
C ASN A 37 1.22 -5.70 -16.99
N LYS A 38 0.82 -6.62 -16.10
CA LYS A 38 1.48 -7.91 -15.89
C LYS A 38 1.24 -8.91 -17.02
N TYR A 39 -0.03 -9.03 -17.46
CA TYR A 39 -0.46 -10.12 -18.34
C TYR A 39 -0.77 -9.69 -19.78
N GLY A 40 -0.74 -8.37 -20.06
CA GLY A 40 -1.04 -7.83 -21.39
C GLY A 40 -2.50 -7.96 -21.84
N LYS A 41 -3.41 -8.33 -20.93
CA LYS A 41 -4.84 -8.54 -21.20
C LYS A 41 -5.73 -7.94 -20.12
N GLU A 42 -6.99 -7.72 -20.44
CA GLU A 42 -7.98 -7.27 -19.45
C GLU A 42 -8.38 -8.44 -18.52
N MET A 43 -8.63 -8.11 -17.26
CA MET A 43 -9.13 -9.03 -16.25
C MET A 43 -10.60 -9.33 -16.48
N THR A 44 -10.97 -10.61 -16.61
CA THR A 44 -12.36 -11.01 -16.86
C THR A 44 -13.24 -10.80 -15.61
N LYS A 45 -14.56 -10.84 -15.78
CA LYS A 45 -15.49 -10.74 -14.64
C LYS A 45 -15.35 -11.91 -13.68
N GLU A 46 -15.12 -13.09 -14.21
CA GLU A 46 -14.91 -14.32 -13.43
C GLU A 46 -13.64 -14.23 -12.60
N GLU A 47 -12.53 -13.77 -13.19
CA GLU A 47 -11.26 -13.53 -12.48
C GLU A 47 -11.42 -12.48 -11.36
N GLN A 48 -12.24 -11.42 -11.58
CA GLN A 48 -12.53 -10.42 -10.57
C GLN A 48 -13.33 -11.00 -9.40
N ILE A 49 -14.37 -11.79 -9.70
CA ILE A 49 -15.21 -12.43 -8.68
C ILE A 49 -14.34 -13.40 -7.85
N ASP A 50 -13.55 -14.27 -8.50
CA ASP A 50 -12.67 -15.22 -7.82
C ASP A 50 -11.67 -14.54 -6.89
N LEU A 51 -11.09 -13.41 -7.33
CA LEU A 51 -10.11 -12.67 -6.53
C LEU A 51 -10.70 -12.10 -5.24
N PHE A 52 -11.97 -11.66 -5.26
CA PHE A 52 -12.60 -10.97 -4.13
C PHE A 52 -13.67 -11.81 -3.40
N SER A 53 -13.87 -13.08 -3.79
CA SER A 53 -14.79 -14.01 -3.14
C SER A 53 -14.07 -14.81 -2.07
N TYR A 54 -13.91 -14.22 -0.90
CA TYR A 54 -13.34 -14.87 0.28
C TYR A 54 -14.24 -14.67 1.49
N ASN A 55 -14.27 -15.66 2.40
CA ASN A 55 -15.17 -15.70 3.56
C ASN A 55 -14.42 -15.65 4.89
N ASP A 56 -13.10 -15.71 4.86
CA ASP A 56 -12.24 -15.73 6.04
C ASP A 56 -10.92 -14.97 5.81
N LEU A 57 -10.12 -14.85 6.87
CA LEU A 57 -8.82 -14.20 6.85
C LEU A 57 -7.84 -14.90 5.89
N ASN A 58 -7.89 -16.23 5.81
CA ASN A 58 -7.01 -16.98 4.92
C ASN A 58 -7.29 -16.65 3.45
N GLY A 59 -8.56 -16.65 3.05
CA GLY A 59 -8.97 -16.25 1.70
C GLY A 59 -8.58 -14.81 1.39
N PHE A 60 -8.75 -13.89 2.32
CA PHE A 60 -8.27 -12.50 2.19
C PHE A 60 -6.76 -12.44 1.96
N ILE A 61 -5.95 -13.17 2.75
CA ILE A 61 -4.50 -13.21 2.60
C ILE A 61 -4.11 -13.78 1.22
N GLN A 62 -4.79 -14.82 0.74
CA GLN A 62 -4.55 -15.36 -0.60
C GLN A 62 -4.84 -14.33 -1.70
N ALA A 63 -5.95 -13.58 -1.59
CA ALA A 63 -6.26 -12.50 -2.52
C ALA A 63 -5.19 -11.39 -2.48
N PHE A 64 -4.75 -11.00 -1.30
CA PHE A 64 -3.68 -10.03 -1.09
C PHE A 64 -2.37 -10.47 -1.77
N LEU A 65 -1.95 -11.72 -1.57
CA LEU A 65 -0.74 -12.28 -2.20
C LEU A 65 -0.88 -12.36 -3.73
N LYS A 66 -2.07 -12.72 -4.23
CA LYS A 66 -2.35 -12.71 -5.68
C LYS A 66 -2.18 -11.28 -6.26
N ILE A 67 -2.65 -10.25 -5.56
CA ILE A 67 -2.49 -8.86 -5.98
C ILE A 67 -1.01 -8.44 -5.95
N GLN A 68 -0.26 -8.77 -4.90
CA GLN A 68 1.18 -8.51 -4.84
C GLN A 68 1.92 -9.16 -6.02
N ALA A 69 1.55 -10.38 -6.42
CA ALA A 69 2.15 -11.07 -7.56
C ALA A 69 1.84 -10.40 -8.92
N MET A 70 0.86 -9.49 -9.00
CA MET A 70 0.55 -8.75 -10.22
C MET A 70 1.51 -7.60 -10.52
N TYR A 71 2.30 -7.17 -9.55
CA TYR A 71 3.29 -6.12 -9.82
C TYR A 71 4.34 -6.61 -10.81
N SER A 72 4.64 -5.80 -11.81
CA SER A 72 5.56 -6.10 -12.91
C SER A 72 6.80 -5.21 -12.91
N SER A 73 6.68 -4.03 -12.31
CA SER A 73 7.77 -3.07 -12.18
C SER A 73 7.56 -2.17 -10.96
N VAL A 74 8.60 -1.42 -10.57
CA VAL A 74 8.50 -0.42 -9.50
C VAL A 74 7.51 0.70 -9.84
N ASP A 75 7.26 0.96 -11.13
CA ASP A 75 6.29 1.96 -11.56
C ASP A 75 4.84 1.59 -11.21
N ASP A 76 4.55 0.32 -10.98
CA ASP A 76 3.24 -0.11 -10.50
C ASP A 76 2.90 0.47 -9.13
N PHE A 77 3.89 0.76 -8.29
CA PHE A 77 3.69 1.50 -7.03
C PHE A 77 3.11 2.89 -7.25
N ARG A 78 3.41 3.56 -8.37
CA ARG A 78 2.81 4.85 -8.69
C ARG A 78 1.28 4.75 -8.76
N THR A 79 0.77 3.68 -9.38
CA THR A 79 -0.67 3.41 -9.42
C THR A 79 -1.25 3.22 -8.02
N VAL A 80 -0.55 2.50 -7.15
CA VAL A 80 -1.01 2.25 -5.77
C VAL A 80 -1.00 3.52 -4.94
N PHE A 81 0.02 4.36 -5.05
CA PHE A 81 0.03 5.68 -4.38
C PHE A 81 -1.03 6.64 -4.92
N ASP A 82 -1.38 6.57 -6.21
CA ASP A 82 -2.52 7.32 -6.75
C ASP A 82 -3.85 6.86 -6.14
N GLU A 83 -4.03 5.55 -5.96
CA GLU A 83 -5.20 4.99 -5.27
C GLU A 83 -5.21 5.34 -3.77
N LEU A 84 -4.05 5.26 -3.10
CA LEU A 84 -3.89 5.74 -1.72
C LEU A 84 -4.30 7.20 -1.59
N SER A 85 -3.81 8.08 -2.47
CA SER A 85 -4.17 9.50 -2.48
C SER A 85 -5.68 9.71 -2.60
N LYS A 86 -6.35 8.98 -3.50
CA LYS A 86 -7.82 9.03 -3.66
C LYS A 86 -8.53 8.57 -2.40
N TYR A 87 -8.07 7.47 -1.80
CA TYR A 87 -8.62 6.93 -0.55
C TYR A 87 -8.52 7.94 0.59
N LEU A 88 -7.34 8.53 0.80
CA LEU A 88 -7.10 9.50 1.86
C LEU A 88 -7.99 10.75 1.71
N VAL A 89 -8.06 11.31 0.50
CA VAL A 89 -8.91 12.48 0.21
C VAL A 89 -10.38 12.15 0.45
N LYS A 90 -10.87 11.02 -0.08
CA LYS A 90 -12.27 10.58 0.06
C LYS A 90 -12.69 10.45 1.52
N ASN A 91 -11.78 10.04 2.40
CA ASN A 91 -12.06 9.78 3.81
C ASN A 91 -11.72 10.96 4.74
N GLY A 92 -11.18 12.06 4.20
CA GLY A 92 -10.77 13.23 4.99
C GLY A 92 -9.58 12.96 5.90
N ILE A 93 -8.68 12.05 5.47
CA ILE A 93 -7.47 11.70 6.21
C ILE A 93 -6.38 12.68 5.83
N THR A 94 -5.77 13.33 6.83
CA THR A 94 -4.70 14.32 6.64
C THR A 94 -3.33 13.82 7.08
N TYR A 95 -3.30 12.71 7.85
CA TYR A 95 -2.09 12.02 8.28
C TYR A 95 -2.31 10.51 8.22
N THR A 96 -1.35 9.76 7.69
CA THR A 96 -1.41 8.29 7.70
C THR A 96 -0.04 7.67 7.88
N GLU A 97 -0.03 6.51 8.56
CA GLU A 97 1.11 5.59 8.65
C GLU A 97 0.75 4.31 7.90
N VAL A 98 1.55 4.00 6.87
CA VAL A 98 1.26 2.94 5.90
C VAL A 98 2.36 1.90 5.95
N PHE A 99 1.99 0.66 6.19
CA PHE A 99 2.91 -0.47 6.16
C PHE A 99 3.19 -0.88 4.72
N PHE A 100 4.43 -1.27 4.43
CA PHE A 100 4.81 -1.91 3.19
C PHE A 100 5.75 -3.09 3.45
N ALA A 101 5.56 -4.20 2.75
CA ALA A 101 6.29 -5.44 2.95
C ALA A 101 7.31 -5.67 1.82
N PRO A 102 8.58 -5.22 1.93
CA PRO A 102 9.53 -5.27 0.83
C PRO A 102 9.88 -6.68 0.38
N THR A 103 9.85 -7.67 1.28
CA THR A 103 10.30 -9.05 1.00
C THR A 103 9.60 -9.67 -0.20
N ALA A 104 8.30 -9.44 -0.39
CA ALA A 104 7.56 -9.99 -1.52
C ALA A 104 8.09 -9.44 -2.86
N PHE A 105 8.38 -8.15 -2.92
CA PHE A 105 8.85 -7.47 -4.12
C PHE A 105 10.33 -7.73 -4.40
N LEU A 106 11.16 -7.85 -3.36
CA LEU A 106 12.55 -8.29 -3.49
C LEU A 106 12.64 -9.69 -4.12
N LYS A 107 11.74 -10.62 -3.73
CA LYS A 107 11.62 -11.94 -4.36
C LYS A 107 11.19 -11.89 -5.83
N LEU A 108 10.47 -10.85 -6.23
CA LEU A 108 10.12 -10.58 -7.63
C LEU A 108 11.26 -9.90 -8.42
N GLY A 109 12.41 -9.64 -7.76
CA GLY A 109 13.58 -9.02 -8.39
C GLY A 109 13.60 -7.50 -8.35
N PHE A 110 12.70 -6.85 -7.61
CA PHE A 110 12.72 -5.41 -7.45
C PHE A 110 13.90 -4.99 -6.58
N LYS A 111 14.49 -3.85 -6.88
CA LYS A 111 15.55 -3.26 -6.04
C LYS A 111 14.90 -2.36 -4.99
N TYR A 112 15.41 -2.44 -3.76
CA TYR A 112 14.89 -1.65 -2.64
C TYR A 112 15.02 -0.16 -2.89
N GLU A 113 16.18 0.27 -3.44
CA GLU A 113 16.47 1.67 -3.78
C GLU A 113 15.43 2.26 -4.75
N ASP A 114 15.05 1.48 -5.78
CA ASP A 114 14.08 1.92 -6.77
C ASP A 114 12.68 2.06 -6.16
N MET A 115 12.30 1.14 -5.24
CA MET A 115 11.05 1.25 -4.49
C MET A 115 11.03 2.52 -3.64
N VAL A 116 12.08 2.75 -2.83
CA VAL A 116 12.19 3.94 -1.95
C VAL A 116 12.13 5.23 -2.76
N ARG A 117 12.83 5.28 -3.90
CA ARG A 117 12.80 6.45 -4.79
C ARG A 117 11.38 6.76 -5.28
N VAL A 118 10.63 5.76 -5.72
CA VAL A 118 9.22 5.94 -6.17
C VAL A 118 8.32 6.32 -5.00
N PHE A 119 8.53 5.73 -3.81
CA PHE A 119 7.76 6.06 -2.61
C PHE A 119 7.95 7.51 -2.20
N ASP A 120 9.20 7.97 -2.09
CA ASP A 120 9.50 9.35 -1.72
C ASP A 120 8.93 10.34 -2.72
N GLU A 121 9.07 10.08 -4.02
CA GLU A 121 8.52 10.92 -5.07
C GLU A 121 6.99 11.04 -4.94
N LYS A 122 6.28 9.92 -4.76
CA LYS A 122 4.82 9.92 -4.67
C LYS A 122 4.29 10.51 -3.37
N ILE A 123 5.00 10.32 -2.25
CA ILE A 123 4.66 10.93 -0.96
C ILE A 123 4.79 12.46 -1.03
N GLU A 124 5.87 12.96 -1.62
CA GLU A 124 6.05 14.42 -1.80
C GLU A 124 4.99 14.99 -2.76
N GLU A 125 4.62 14.25 -3.80
CA GLU A 125 3.54 14.64 -4.70
C GLU A 125 2.18 14.75 -3.96
N ILE A 126 1.84 13.76 -3.12
CA ILE A 126 0.61 13.76 -2.31
C ILE A 126 0.64 14.95 -1.34
N LYS A 127 1.76 15.18 -0.67
CA LYS A 127 1.92 16.30 0.25
C LYS A 127 1.73 17.65 -0.46
N ALA A 128 2.39 17.84 -1.61
CA ALA A 128 2.31 19.09 -2.36
C ALA A 128 0.90 19.36 -2.92
N LYS A 129 0.22 18.34 -3.45
CA LYS A 129 -1.07 18.48 -4.13
C LYS A 129 -2.28 18.44 -3.20
N LYS A 130 -2.18 17.75 -2.04
CA LYS A 130 -3.32 17.44 -1.16
C LYS A 130 -3.11 17.90 0.28
N SER A 131 -1.92 18.37 0.65
CA SER A 131 -1.56 18.73 2.04
C SER A 131 -1.73 17.55 3.00
N ILE A 132 -1.58 16.32 2.52
CA ILE A 132 -1.67 15.10 3.33
C ILE A 132 -0.26 14.62 3.66
N THR A 133 -0.03 14.26 4.92
CA THR A 133 1.23 13.66 5.37
C THR A 133 1.10 12.14 5.34
N VAL A 134 1.97 11.48 4.57
CA VAL A 134 2.09 10.03 4.51
C VAL A 134 3.44 9.64 5.11
N LYS A 135 3.43 8.68 6.03
CA LYS A 135 4.62 8.03 6.57
C LYS A 135 4.56 6.54 6.30
N LEU A 136 5.71 5.92 6.15
CA LEU A 136 5.81 4.49 5.88
C LEU A 136 6.43 3.77 7.07
N LEU A 137 5.96 2.54 7.29
CA LEU A 137 6.53 1.56 8.19
C LEU A 137 6.92 0.34 7.36
N MET A 138 8.20 -0.06 7.45
CA MET A 138 8.64 -1.30 6.81
C MET A 138 8.08 -2.48 7.58
N ASP A 139 7.20 -3.26 6.95
CA ASP A 139 6.64 -4.45 7.58
C ASP A 139 7.57 -5.65 7.40
N VAL A 140 7.94 -6.23 8.54
CA VAL A 140 8.79 -7.41 8.63
C VAL A 140 7.93 -8.57 9.09
N SER A 141 7.75 -9.57 8.23
CA SER A 141 6.92 -10.73 8.57
C SER A 141 7.71 -11.79 9.34
N ARG A 142 7.16 -12.24 10.45
CA ARG A 142 7.67 -13.39 11.24
C ARG A 142 7.76 -14.67 10.42
N THR A 143 6.88 -14.82 9.44
CA THR A 143 6.84 -15.99 8.52
C THR A 143 8.15 -16.19 7.77
N PHE A 144 8.92 -15.12 7.51
CA PHE A 144 10.21 -15.21 6.81
C PHE A 144 11.42 -15.35 7.74
N GLY A 145 11.19 -15.36 9.06
CA GLY A 145 12.23 -15.57 10.07
C GLY A 145 13.13 -14.37 10.34
N CYS A 146 13.95 -14.50 11.40
CA CYS A 146 14.80 -13.41 11.90
C CYS A 146 15.88 -12.99 10.90
N GLU A 147 16.45 -13.93 10.14
CA GLU A 147 17.48 -13.61 9.14
C GLU A 147 16.94 -12.67 8.05
N ASN A 148 15.70 -12.92 7.55
CA ASN A 148 15.06 -12.04 6.60
C ASN A 148 14.74 -10.66 7.21
N ALA A 149 14.31 -10.65 8.49
CA ALA A 149 14.07 -9.41 9.22
C ALA A 149 15.34 -8.55 9.31
N MET A 150 16.47 -9.15 9.63
CA MET A 150 17.76 -8.44 9.69
C MET A 150 18.20 -7.94 8.30
N LYS A 151 18.01 -8.72 7.24
CA LYS A 151 18.30 -8.26 5.87
C LYS A 151 17.47 -7.03 5.51
N ASN A 152 16.17 -7.03 5.84
CA ASN A 152 15.31 -5.85 5.61
C ASN A 152 15.76 -4.64 6.44
N TYR A 153 16.19 -4.84 7.69
CA TYR A 153 16.73 -3.79 8.53
C TYR A 153 18.01 -3.17 7.93
N GLU A 154 18.93 -3.99 7.41
CA GLU A 154 20.14 -3.48 6.74
C GLU A 154 19.81 -2.72 5.45
N LEU A 155 18.81 -3.15 4.69
CA LEU A 155 18.32 -2.39 3.53
C LEU A 155 17.79 -1.02 3.95
N LEU A 156 16.98 -0.97 5.02
CA LEU A 156 16.46 0.29 5.58
C LEU A 156 17.58 1.26 5.95
N LYS A 157 18.65 0.77 6.54
CA LYS A 157 19.83 1.57 6.90
C LYS A 157 20.64 2.04 5.69
N SER A 158 20.73 1.19 4.66
CA SER A 158 21.54 1.48 3.47
C SER A 158 20.90 2.51 2.54
N VAL A 159 19.57 2.60 2.55
CA VAL A 159 18.79 3.54 1.73
C VAL A 159 17.84 4.33 2.64
N PRO A 160 18.36 5.35 3.34
CA PRO A 160 17.56 6.12 4.27
C PRO A 160 16.52 6.99 3.53
N SER A 161 15.31 7.04 4.07
CA SER A 161 14.23 7.94 3.66
C SER A 161 13.62 8.62 4.89
N LYS A 162 13.39 9.93 4.80
CA LYS A 162 12.68 10.69 5.85
C LYS A 162 11.20 10.30 5.99
N ASN A 163 10.68 9.57 5.01
CA ASN A 163 9.30 9.14 4.98
C ASN A 163 9.11 7.73 5.57
N ILE A 164 10.17 6.94 5.71
CA ILE A 164 10.13 5.65 6.38
C ILE A 164 10.55 5.86 7.83
N ILE A 165 9.61 5.79 8.77
CA ILE A 165 9.78 6.22 10.15
C ILE A 165 9.97 5.07 11.14
N GLY A 166 9.81 3.83 10.72
CA GLY A 166 9.91 2.69 11.62
C GLY A 166 9.74 1.35 10.93
N ILE A 167 9.71 0.32 11.78
CA ILE A 167 9.54 -1.08 11.40
C ILE A 167 8.31 -1.63 12.10
N GLY A 168 7.44 -2.31 11.33
CA GLY A 168 6.36 -3.13 11.84
C GLY A 168 6.73 -4.60 11.90
N LEU A 169 6.02 -5.37 12.70
CA LEU A 169 6.19 -6.81 12.83
C LEU A 169 4.86 -7.50 12.57
N GLY A 170 4.70 -8.04 11.37
CA GLY A 170 3.52 -8.76 10.91
C GLY A 170 3.69 -10.28 10.91
N GLY A 171 2.62 -11.02 10.57
CA GLY A 171 2.57 -12.47 10.41
C GLY A 171 2.23 -13.26 11.67
#